data_4dfa9889596373d91628c23f18b38c91
#
_entry.id   4dfa9889596373d91628c23f18b38c91
#
_cell.length_a   1.000
_cell.length_b   1.000
_cell.length_c   1.000
_cell.angle_alpha   90.00
_cell.angle_beta   90.00
_cell.angle_gamma   90.00
#
_symmetry.space_group_name_H-M   'P 1'
#
loop_
_entity.id
_entity.type
_entity.pdbx_description
1 polymer ?
#
loop_
_entity_poly.entity_id
_entity_poly.type
_entity_poly.pdbx_seq_one_letter_code
_entity_poly.pdbx_strand_id
1 'polypeptide(L)'
;MAVDLAIPRVGEAIPGTRKTIYQRALAESRFSADSIHNDDYTRTKGYPGALVSAYVLNGYMSELMVNLFGWSWFSTGRISLTFIGKGVQQGDAVACDGRVTSIDDHPEGSRVFVDIWMDKTDGTRAVIGEASAVWATDAAAQ
;
A
#
# COMPACT_ATOMS: atom_id res chain seq x y z
N MET A 1 -2.70 -11.60 16.74
CA MET A 1 -3.41 -10.92 17.82
C MET A 1 -4.63 -10.24 17.21
N ALA A 2 -5.81 -10.73 17.52
CA ALA A 2 -7.02 -10.08 17.05
C ALA A 2 -7.22 -8.84 17.92
N VAL A 3 -7.00 -7.66 17.36
CA VAL A 3 -7.61 -6.47 17.89
C VAL A 3 -9.09 -6.62 17.55
N ASP A 4 -9.93 -6.70 18.53
CA ASP A 4 -11.39 -6.71 18.35
C ASP A 4 -11.81 -5.30 17.88
N LEU A 5 -11.47 -5.02 16.62
CA LEU A 5 -11.90 -3.79 15.98
C LEU A 5 -13.31 -4.02 15.45
N ALA A 6 -14.24 -3.20 15.92
CA ALA A 6 -15.55 -3.14 15.32
C ALA A 6 -15.41 -2.89 13.80
N ILE A 7 -16.32 -3.46 13.01
CA ILE A 7 -16.33 -3.21 11.56
C ILE A 7 -16.34 -1.69 11.30
N PRO A 8 -15.46 -1.19 10.43
CA PRO A 8 -15.41 0.23 10.13
C PRO A 8 -16.66 0.68 9.38
N ARG A 9 -16.93 1.98 9.38
CA ARG A 9 -18.07 2.58 8.69
C ARG A 9 -17.64 3.14 7.35
N VAL A 10 -18.57 3.17 6.40
CA VAL A 10 -18.38 3.89 5.13
C VAL A 10 -18.00 5.34 5.42
N GLY A 11 -16.96 5.83 4.77
CA GLY A 11 -16.41 7.17 4.96
C GLY A 11 -15.35 7.30 6.05
N GLU A 12 -15.17 6.28 6.87
CA GLU A 12 -14.19 6.28 7.96
C GLU A 12 -12.77 6.12 7.41
N ALA A 13 -11.84 6.90 7.96
CA ALA A 13 -10.41 6.73 7.69
C ALA A 13 -9.91 5.44 8.35
N ILE A 14 -9.10 4.69 7.65
CA ILE A 14 -8.45 3.51 8.21
C ILE A 14 -7.16 3.89 8.94
N PRO A 15 -6.67 3.07 9.88
CA PRO A 15 -5.37 3.30 10.51
C PRO A 15 -4.27 3.34 9.47
N GLY A 16 -3.55 4.46 9.39
CA GLY A 16 -2.46 4.67 8.45
C GLY A 16 -1.10 4.17 8.96
N THR A 17 -0.13 4.14 8.06
CA THR A 17 1.27 3.81 8.37
C THR A 17 2.20 4.91 7.86
N ARG A 18 3.36 5.03 8.50
CA ARG A 18 4.43 5.95 8.12
C ARG A 18 5.70 5.13 7.91
N LYS A 19 6.36 5.33 6.77
CA LYS A 19 7.55 4.56 6.39
C LYS A 19 8.64 5.48 5.85
N THR A 20 9.89 5.14 6.12
CA THR A 20 11.03 5.62 5.34
C THR A 20 11.41 4.52 4.37
N ILE A 21 11.40 4.82 3.09
CA ILE A 21 11.58 3.82 2.04
C ILE A 21 13.03 3.36 1.99
N TYR A 22 13.22 2.05 2.05
CA TYR A 22 14.51 1.43 1.86
C TYR A 22 14.38 0.18 0.98
N GLN A 23 15.19 0.12 -0.06
CA GLN A 23 15.33 -1.06 -0.90
C GLN A 23 16.81 -1.43 -0.99
N ARG A 24 17.17 -2.58 -0.47
CA ARG A 24 18.56 -3.02 -0.39
C ARG A 24 19.26 -3.09 -1.75
N ALA A 25 18.57 -3.61 -2.75
CA ALA A 25 19.12 -3.71 -4.10
C ALA A 25 19.46 -2.34 -4.70
N LEU A 26 18.69 -1.28 -4.39
CA LEU A 26 19.03 0.10 -4.76
C LEU A 26 20.24 0.61 -4.00
N ALA A 27 20.30 0.39 -2.70
CA ALA A 27 21.42 0.82 -1.86
C ALA A 27 22.74 0.15 -2.30
N GLU A 28 22.69 -1.09 -2.79
CA GLU A 28 23.83 -1.87 -3.26
C GLU A 28 24.06 -1.73 -4.77
N SER A 29 23.34 -0.84 -5.46
CA SER A 29 23.48 -0.58 -6.90
C SER A 29 23.43 -1.85 -7.77
N ARG A 30 22.49 -2.75 -7.48
CA ARG A 30 22.38 -4.07 -8.14
C ARG A 30 21.68 -4.03 -9.49
N PHE A 31 21.14 -2.90 -9.91
CA PHE A 31 20.40 -2.78 -11.16
C PHE A 31 21.30 -2.36 -12.32
N SER A 32 20.97 -2.84 -13.52
CA SER A 32 21.72 -2.52 -14.73
C SER A 32 21.65 -1.03 -15.09
N ALA A 33 22.62 -0.58 -15.90
CA ALA A 33 22.76 0.83 -16.26
C ALA A 33 21.59 1.42 -17.07
N ASP A 34 20.77 0.57 -17.69
CA ASP A 34 19.59 0.96 -18.47
C ASP A 34 18.25 0.72 -17.73
N SER A 35 18.33 0.45 -16.44
CA SER A 35 17.17 0.21 -15.59
C SER A 35 16.62 1.53 -15.01
N ILE A 36 15.30 1.62 -14.87
CA ILE A 36 14.64 2.70 -14.10
C ILE A 36 15.00 2.67 -12.60
N HIS A 37 15.67 1.63 -12.15
CA HIS A 37 16.21 1.49 -10.81
C HIS A 37 17.69 1.92 -10.73
N ASN A 38 18.22 2.56 -11.77
CA ASN A 38 19.54 3.15 -11.83
C ASN A 38 19.43 4.69 -11.83
N ASP A 39 20.18 5.35 -10.95
CA ASP A 39 20.10 6.80 -10.75
C ASP A 39 20.42 7.59 -12.04
N ASP A 40 21.49 7.24 -12.70
CA ASP A 40 21.95 7.99 -13.90
C ASP A 40 20.93 7.85 -15.03
N TYR A 41 20.46 6.65 -15.28
CA TYR A 41 19.46 6.38 -16.31
C TYR A 41 18.15 7.13 -16.06
N THR A 42 17.62 7.04 -14.82
CA THR A 42 16.34 7.69 -14.47
C THR A 42 16.43 9.20 -14.53
N ARG A 43 17.55 9.81 -14.16
CA ARG A 43 17.74 11.25 -14.30
C ARG A 43 17.72 11.70 -15.75
N THR A 44 18.22 10.90 -16.68
CA THR A 44 18.10 11.20 -18.12
C THR A 44 16.66 11.17 -18.63
N LYS A 45 15.75 10.51 -17.90
CA LYS A 45 14.31 10.42 -18.20
C LYS A 45 13.48 11.45 -17.45
N GLY A 46 14.09 12.38 -16.72
CA GLY A 46 13.42 13.46 -16.00
C GLY A 46 12.90 13.08 -14.60
N TYR A 47 13.36 11.98 -14.04
CA TYR A 47 13.08 11.59 -12.67
C TYR A 47 14.15 12.09 -11.69
N PRO A 48 13.82 12.29 -10.40
CA PRO A 48 14.80 12.75 -9.39
C PRO A 48 15.94 11.75 -9.13
N GLY A 49 15.73 10.49 -9.40
CA GLY A 49 16.69 9.42 -9.18
C GLY A 49 16.09 8.05 -9.45
N ALA A 50 16.79 6.99 -9.10
CA ALA A 50 16.33 5.62 -9.25
C ALA A 50 14.98 5.40 -8.57
N LEU A 51 14.08 4.75 -9.29
CA LEU A 51 12.76 4.42 -8.74
C LEU A 51 12.86 3.19 -7.84
N VAL A 52 12.23 3.25 -6.69
CA VAL A 52 11.99 2.07 -5.86
C VAL A 52 11.08 1.10 -6.61
N SER A 53 11.36 -0.19 -6.52
CA SER A 53 10.60 -1.20 -7.25
C SER A 53 9.14 -1.26 -6.79
N ALA A 54 8.24 -1.46 -7.74
CA ALA A 54 6.80 -1.53 -7.49
C ALA A 54 6.44 -2.60 -6.45
N TYR A 55 7.15 -3.73 -6.43
CA TYR A 55 6.88 -4.79 -5.45
C TYR A 55 7.17 -4.35 -4.00
N VAL A 56 8.13 -3.45 -3.79
CA VAL A 56 8.41 -2.88 -2.46
C VAL A 56 7.24 -1.99 -2.02
N LEU A 57 6.76 -1.14 -2.91
CA LEU A 57 5.62 -0.26 -2.63
C LEU A 57 4.34 -1.08 -2.40
N ASN A 58 4.12 -2.12 -3.19
CA ASN A 58 3.01 -3.06 -2.97
C ASN A 58 3.11 -3.73 -1.59
N GLY A 59 4.31 -4.06 -1.13
CA GLY A 59 4.55 -4.61 0.20
C GLY A 59 4.07 -3.67 1.31
N TYR A 60 4.37 -2.37 1.21
CA TYR A 60 3.90 -1.38 2.18
C TYR A 60 2.38 -1.19 2.14
N MET A 61 1.77 -1.20 0.96
CA MET A 61 0.32 -1.11 0.83
C MET A 61 -0.36 -2.39 1.34
N SER A 62 0.25 -3.55 1.14
CA SER A 62 -0.24 -4.81 1.70
C SER A 62 -0.14 -4.85 3.23
N GLU A 63 0.91 -4.28 3.82
CA GLU A 63 1.03 -4.12 5.27
C GLU A 63 -0.13 -3.28 5.83
N LEU A 64 -0.48 -2.18 5.16
CA LEU A 64 -1.64 -1.37 5.51
C LEU A 64 -2.92 -2.22 5.57
N MET A 65 -3.10 -3.12 4.61
CA MET A 65 -4.26 -4.01 4.55
C MET A 65 -4.22 -5.12 5.59
N VAL A 66 -3.05 -5.69 5.86
CA VAL A 66 -2.89 -6.69 6.94
C VAL A 66 -3.20 -6.07 8.30
N ASN A 67 -2.79 -4.83 8.54
CA ASN A 67 -3.10 -4.11 9.77
C ASN A 67 -4.61 -3.87 9.95
N LEU A 68 -5.33 -3.65 8.85
CA LEU A 68 -6.78 -3.43 8.87
C LEU A 68 -7.56 -4.74 8.99
N PHE A 69 -7.25 -5.72 8.16
CA PHE A 69 -8.06 -6.93 7.96
C PHE A 69 -7.52 -8.16 8.70
N GLY A 70 -6.28 -8.12 9.17
CA GLY A 70 -5.64 -9.27 9.78
C GLY A 70 -5.49 -10.46 8.82
N TRP A 71 -5.65 -11.66 9.35
CA TRP A 71 -5.49 -12.90 8.58
C TRP A 71 -6.44 -13.03 7.38
N SER A 72 -7.61 -12.40 7.46
CA SER A 72 -8.58 -12.40 6.36
C SER A 72 -8.02 -11.80 5.08
N TRP A 73 -7.04 -10.89 5.19
CA TRP A 73 -6.37 -10.33 4.01
C TRP A 73 -5.71 -11.41 3.15
N PHE A 74 -5.07 -12.38 3.76
CA PHE A 74 -4.35 -13.44 3.02
C PHE A 74 -5.26 -14.39 2.27
N SER A 75 -6.50 -14.59 2.72
CA SER A 75 -7.45 -15.51 2.09
C SER A 75 -8.48 -14.81 1.20
N THR A 76 -8.86 -13.58 1.53
CA THR A 76 -9.95 -12.87 0.85
C THR A 76 -9.54 -11.53 0.24
N GLY A 77 -8.31 -11.09 0.48
CA GLY A 77 -7.81 -9.78 0.06
C GLY A 77 -7.71 -9.66 -1.47
N ARG A 78 -8.10 -8.47 -1.94
CA ARG A 78 -7.93 -8.04 -3.33
C ARG A 78 -7.37 -6.64 -3.33
N ILE A 79 -6.42 -6.38 -4.21
CA ILE A 79 -5.77 -5.07 -4.32
C ILE A 79 -5.49 -4.74 -5.78
N SER A 80 -5.71 -3.49 -6.14
CA SER A 80 -5.33 -2.92 -7.42
C SER A 80 -4.64 -1.60 -7.17
N LEU A 81 -3.41 -1.45 -7.62
CA LEU A 81 -2.59 -0.26 -7.42
C LEU A 81 -2.20 0.37 -8.75
N THR A 82 -2.14 1.69 -8.76
CA THR A 82 -1.57 2.48 -9.86
C THR A 82 -0.46 3.35 -9.30
N PHE A 83 0.71 3.26 -9.91
CA PHE A 83 1.88 4.07 -9.56
C PHE A 83 1.86 5.34 -10.39
N ILE A 84 1.94 6.50 -9.75
CA ILE A 84 1.73 7.81 -10.38
C ILE A 84 2.87 8.80 -10.05
N GLY A 85 2.90 9.90 -10.78
CA GLY A 85 3.87 10.97 -10.58
C GLY A 85 5.30 10.56 -10.90
N LYS A 86 6.24 11.10 -10.13
CA LYS A 86 7.68 10.86 -10.31
C LYS A 86 8.20 9.65 -9.52
N GLY A 87 7.29 8.83 -9.00
CA GLY A 87 7.63 7.64 -8.24
C GLY A 87 8.18 7.93 -6.86
N VAL A 88 8.75 6.91 -6.26
CA VAL A 88 9.38 6.95 -4.93
C VAL A 88 10.85 6.61 -5.08
N GLN A 89 11.69 7.36 -4.40
CA GLN A 89 13.14 7.18 -4.38
C GLN A 89 13.60 6.66 -3.02
N GLN A 90 14.80 6.09 -3.00
CA GLN A 90 15.45 5.65 -1.76
C GLN A 90 15.48 6.76 -0.73
N GLY A 91 15.08 6.47 0.50
CA GLY A 91 15.09 7.42 1.61
C GLY A 91 13.87 8.32 1.70
N ASP A 92 12.95 8.27 0.75
CA ASP A 92 11.70 9.05 0.84
C ASP A 92 10.89 8.62 2.05
N ALA A 93 10.36 9.59 2.78
CA ALA A 93 9.37 9.35 3.81
C ALA A 93 7.97 9.38 3.19
N VAL A 94 7.17 8.35 3.48
CA VAL A 94 5.82 8.20 2.92
C VAL A 94 4.79 7.93 4.00
N ALA A 95 3.56 8.35 3.72
CA ALA A 95 2.38 8.02 4.49
C ALA A 95 1.45 7.15 3.64
N CYS A 96 1.09 5.98 4.16
CA CYS A 96 0.09 5.11 3.57
C CYS A 96 -1.21 5.26 4.35
N ASP A 97 -2.26 5.66 3.67
CA ASP A 97 -3.56 5.95 4.27
C ASP A 97 -4.68 5.40 3.38
N GLY A 98 -5.88 5.42 3.89
CA GLY A 98 -7.06 5.00 3.14
C GLY A 98 -8.36 5.37 3.81
N ARG A 99 -9.46 5.06 3.13
CA ARG A 99 -10.82 5.36 3.57
C ARG A 99 -11.78 4.28 3.09
N VAL A 100 -12.69 3.87 3.95
CA VAL A 100 -13.74 2.91 3.61
C VAL A 100 -14.71 3.55 2.63
N THR A 101 -14.94 2.89 1.49
CA THR A 101 -15.82 3.39 0.42
C THR A 101 -17.16 2.69 0.36
N SER A 102 -17.19 1.38 0.63
CA SER A 102 -18.44 0.61 0.66
C SER A 102 -18.28 -0.67 1.48
N ILE A 103 -19.41 -1.23 1.87
CA ILE A 103 -19.48 -2.48 2.61
C ILE A 103 -20.64 -3.29 2.03
N ASP A 104 -20.33 -4.50 1.54
CA ASP A 104 -21.30 -5.40 0.96
C ASP A 104 -21.49 -6.65 1.85
N ASP A 105 -22.66 -7.24 1.81
CA ASP A 105 -22.91 -8.52 2.46
C ASP A 105 -22.06 -9.63 1.84
N HIS A 106 -21.59 -10.53 2.67
CA HIS A 106 -20.78 -11.68 2.25
C HIS A 106 -21.17 -12.90 3.11
N PRO A 107 -21.11 -14.14 2.56
CA PRO A 107 -21.47 -15.34 3.34
C PRO A 107 -20.71 -15.50 4.66
N GLU A 108 -19.48 -15.01 4.73
CA GLU A 108 -18.63 -15.11 5.91
C GLU A 108 -18.58 -13.84 6.76
N GLY A 109 -19.39 -12.84 6.45
CA GLY A 109 -19.41 -11.54 7.17
C GLY A 109 -19.74 -10.38 6.24
N SER A 110 -18.80 -9.49 6.02
CA SER A 110 -18.96 -8.34 5.13
C SER A 110 -17.71 -8.11 4.32
N ARG A 111 -17.84 -7.85 3.04
CA ARG A 111 -16.72 -7.37 2.22
C ARG A 111 -16.60 -5.87 2.35
N VAL A 112 -15.50 -5.43 2.90
CA VAL A 112 -15.19 -4.00 3.10
C VAL A 112 -14.28 -3.55 1.97
N PHE A 113 -14.68 -2.48 1.28
CA PHE A 113 -13.92 -1.84 0.22
C PHE A 113 -13.28 -0.56 0.72
N VAL A 114 -12.04 -0.33 0.34
CA VAL A 114 -11.28 0.85 0.74
C VAL A 114 -10.55 1.46 -0.45
N ASP A 115 -10.53 2.78 -0.51
CA ASP A 115 -9.55 3.51 -1.30
C ASP A 115 -8.29 3.65 -0.47
N ILE A 116 -7.13 3.47 -1.10
CA ILE A 116 -5.83 3.54 -0.46
C ILE A 116 -4.86 4.38 -1.29
N TRP A 117 -3.90 5.01 -0.63
CA TRP A 117 -2.91 5.83 -1.30
C TRP A 117 -1.63 5.95 -0.48
N MET A 118 -0.56 6.34 -1.17
CA MET A 118 0.73 6.64 -0.58
C MET A 118 1.14 8.05 -0.97
N ASP A 119 1.35 8.90 0.02
CA ASP A 119 1.79 10.28 -0.15
C ASP A 119 3.23 10.46 0.36
N LYS A 120 4.01 11.21 -0.40
CA LYS A 120 5.36 11.66 0.01
C LYS A 120 5.25 12.90 0.89
N THR A 121 6.30 13.17 1.66
CA THR A 121 6.34 14.35 2.56
C THR A 121 6.26 15.68 1.84
N ASP A 122 6.62 15.75 0.55
CA ASP A 122 6.47 16.96 -0.28
C ASP A 122 5.01 17.20 -0.72
N GLY A 123 4.07 16.36 -0.29
CA GLY A 123 2.66 16.44 -0.63
C GLY A 123 2.28 15.76 -1.95
N THR A 124 3.23 15.21 -2.70
CA THR A 124 2.93 14.48 -3.93
C THR A 124 2.45 13.07 -3.64
N ARG A 125 1.46 12.63 -4.40
CA ARG A 125 0.92 11.27 -4.30
C ARG A 125 1.68 10.35 -5.25
N ALA A 126 2.13 9.21 -4.73
CA ALA A 126 2.96 8.25 -5.47
C ALA A 126 2.19 6.98 -5.85
N VAL A 127 1.21 6.59 -5.06
CA VAL A 127 0.39 5.39 -5.30
C VAL A 127 -1.06 5.71 -5.00
N ILE A 128 -1.95 5.25 -5.85
CA ILE A 128 -3.39 5.21 -5.60
C ILE A 128 -3.90 3.80 -5.86
N GLY A 129 -4.95 3.40 -5.19
CA GLY A 129 -5.53 2.09 -5.42
C GLY A 129 -6.82 1.83 -4.69
N GLU A 130 -7.32 0.66 -4.95
CA GLU A 130 -8.51 0.10 -4.31
C GLU A 130 -8.16 -1.27 -3.73
N ALA A 131 -8.72 -1.57 -2.58
CA ALA A 131 -8.56 -2.88 -1.95
C ALA A 131 -9.87 -3.31 -1.31
N SER A 132 -10.01 -4.60 -1.08
CA SER A 132 -11.11 -5.14 -0.31
C SER A 132 -10.72 -6.46 0.35
N ALA A 133 -11.35 -6.77 1.46
CA ALA A 133 -11.29 -8.08 2.08
C ALA A 133 -12.56 -8.33 2.90
N VAL A 134 -12.74 -9.56 3.31
CA VAL A 134 -13.88 -9.94 4.15
C VAL A 134 -13.57 -9.62 5.60
N TRP A 135 -14.44 -8.84 6.19
CA TRP A 135 -14.47 -8.63 7.64
C TRP A 135 -15.28 -9.78 8.23
N ALA A 136 -14.59 -10.76 8.79
CA ALA A 136 -15.23 -11.96 9.30
C ALA A 136 -16.07 -11.66 10.55
N THR A 137 -17.19 -12.37 10.70
CA THR A 137 -17.91 -12.40 11.97
C THR A 137 -17.08 -13.18 13.00
N ASP A 138 -17.31 -12.94 14.30
CA ASP A 138 -16.55 -13.57 15.38
C ASP A 138 -16.48 -15.11 15.26
N ALA A 139 -17.52 -15.74 14.73
CA ALA A 139 -17.58 -17.18 14.51
C ALA A 139 -16.63 -17.67 13.40
N ALA A 140 -16.32 -16.84 12.41
CA ALA A 140 -15.43 -17.17 11.30
C ALA A 140 -13.96 -16.77 11.57
N ALA A 141 -13.73 -15.93 12.59
CA ALA A 141 -12.39 -15.46 12.99
C ALA A 141 -11.64 -16.47 13.89
N GLN A 142 -12.28 -17.58 14.26
CA GLN A 142 -11.70 -18.62 15.12
C GLN A 142 -11.02 -19.72 14.25
#